data_f65ff77533363bb6e5e3415c6db0e072
#
_entry.id   f65ff77533363bb6e5e3415c6db0e072
#
_cell.length_a   1.000
_cell.length_b   1.000
_cell.length_c   1.000
_cell.angle_alpha   90.00
_cell.angle_beta   90.00
_cell.angle_gamma   90.00
#
_symmetry.space_group_name_H-M   'P 1'
#
loop_
_entity.id
_entity.type
_entity.pdbx_description
1 polymer ?
#
loop_
_entity_poly.entity_id
_entity_poly.type
_entity_poly.pdbx_seq_one_letter_code
_entity_poly.pdbx_strand_id
1 'polypeptide(L)'
;MAIIGGGTQREFYAQLQQFREVHCFTGHHHGVYNNILTSFESRAGYPIYDHNQVSAGGAWWNSHLNPDGVPNGYMIYNISGNSLSEWYFKATDQQLENCQLRIYDGAEKYNTTSSWLSGKQYSWATMVDEMSFGETLTDKYIVKVFDADSKNWTVELEQDGKKVPLTRVNSNIYDICTYVYAYDTYPLSSSYHKNEYSRYKVKNTNYWYVDKSKIDLNKEWVVRAIHTQRDGSKTEYLCSKIHKGYDEF
;
A
#
# COMPACT_ATOMS: atom_id res chain seq x y z
N MET A 1 -15.65 -8.44 -16.37
CA MET A 1 -14.23 -8.06 -16.24
C MET A 1 -13.55 -8.28 -17.59
N ALA A 2 -13.15 -7.23 -18.27
CA ALA A 2 -12.37 -7.38 -19.52
C ALA A 2 -10.90 -7.43 -19.15
N ILE A 3 -10.25 -8.57 -19.35
CA ILE A 3 -8.79 -8.66 -19.32
C ILE A 3 -8.31 -8.11 -20.67
N ILE A 4 -7.81 -6.89 -20.66
CA ILE A 4 -7.41 -6.19 -21.88
C ILE A 4 -5.90 -6.31 -22.01
N GLY A 5 -5.42 -7.04 -23.00
CA GLY A 5 -4.00 -7.10 -23.35
C GLY A 5 -3.48 -5.76 -23.88
N GLY A 6 -2.16 -5.51 -23.80
CA GLY A 6 -1.54 -4.20 -23.95
C GLY A 6 -1.99 -3.29 -25.12
N GLY A 7 -2.27 -3.82 -26.30
CA GLY A 7 -2.79 -3.02 -27.43
C GLY A 7 -4.24 -2.58 -27.24
N THR A 8 -5.08 -3.47 -26.80
CA THR A 8 -6.50 -3.25 -26.55
C THR A 8 -6.77 -2.35 -25.34
N GLN A 9 -5.87 -2.31 -24.35
CA GLN A 9 -6.00 -1.42 -23.18
C GLN A 9 -5.94 0.06 -23.60
N ARG A 10 -5.00 0.43 -24.46
CA ARG A 10 -4.88 1.79 -24.95
C ARG A 10 -6.11 2.22 -25.77
N GLU A 11 -6.60 1.36 -26.63
CA GLU A 11 -7.83 1.60 -27.41
C GLU A 11 -9.05 1.73 -26.50
N PHE A 12 -9.15 0.90 -25.46
CA PHE A 12 -10.21 0.98 -24.47
C PHE A 12 -10.21 2.33 -23.74
N TYR A 13 -9.08 2.76 -23.19
CA TYR A 13 -9.00 4.06 -22.53
C TYR A 13 -9.27 5.23 -23.47
N ALA A 14 -8.85 5.14 -24.73
CA ALA A 14 -9.16 6.16 -25.74
C ALA A 14 -10.67 6.30 -25.98
N GLN A 15 -11.43 5.20 -25.95
CA GLN A 15 -12.90 5.26 -26.03
C GLN A 15 -13.55 5.90 -24.80
N LEU A 16 -12.94 5.73 -23.63
CA LEU A 16 -13.46 6.28 -22.37
C LEU A 16 -13.27 7.81 -22.26
N GLN A 17 -12.34 8.40 -22.99
CA GLN A 17 -12.09 9.84 -22.97
C GLN A 17 -13.29 10.71 -23.39
N GLN A 18 -14.26 10.15 -24.09
CA GLN A 18 -15.50 10.85 -24.46
C GLN A 18 -16.42 11.18 -23.26
N PHE A 19 -16.24 10.48 -22.14
CA PHE A 19 -17.05 10.71 -20.94
C PHE A 19 -16.48 11.88 -20.12
N ARG A 20 -17.32 12.49 -19.29
CA ARG A 20 -16.93 13.60 -18.44
C ARG A 20 -15.95 13.16 -17.34
N GLU A 21 -16.18 12.00 -16.77
CA GLU A 21 -15.43 11.42 -15.68
C GLU A 21 -15.38 9.90 -15.87
N VAL A 22 -14.23 9.28 -15.57
CA VAL A 22 -14.04 7.86 -15.77
C VAL A 22 -13.34 7.27 -14.57
N HIS A 23 -13.96 6.26 -13.96
CA HIS A 23 -13.39 5.42 -12.93
C HIS A 23 -13.51 3.95 -13.37
N CYS A 24 -12.39 3.28 -13.48
CA CYS A 24 -12.33 1.85 -13.75
C CYS A 24 -12.12 1.11 -12.43
N PHE A 25 -12.96 0.11 -12.16
CA PHE A 25 -12.83 -0.74 -10.98
C PHE A 25 -12.36 -2.12 -11.42
N THR A 26 -11.19 -2.48 -10.97
CA THR A 26 -10.54 -3.75 -11.32
C THR A 26 -10.22 -4.56 -10.09
N GLY A 27 -9.87 -5.82 -10.24
CA GLY A 27 -9.52 -6.74 -9.18
C GLY A 27 -8.54 -7.79 -9.68
N HIS A 28 -8.52 -8.96 -9.07
CA HIS A 28 -7.72 -10.13 -9.42
C HIS A 28 -6.29 -10.14 -8.85
N HIS A 29 -5.64 -9.00 -8.74
CA HIS A 29 -4.26 -8.95 -8.24
C HIS A 29 -4.13 -9.01 -6.73
N HIS A 30 -5.26 -8.95 -6.00
CA HIS A 30 -5.31 -8.98 -4.53
C HIS A 30 -4.42 -7.92 -3.86
N GLY A 31 -4.24 -6.78 -4.49
CA GLY A 31 -3.46 -5.66 -3.97
C GLY A 31 -4.12 -4.34 -4.35
N VAL A 32 -3.82 -3.27 -3.63
CA VAL A 32 -4.38 -1.96 -3.90
C VAL A 32 -3.47 -1.19 -4.86
N TYR A 33 -4.01 -0.87 -6.02
CA TYR A 33 -3.36 0.00 -6.99
C TYR A 33 -4.36 1.06 -7.45
N ASN A 34 -4.15 2.29 -7.02
CA ASN A 34 -4.89 3.42 -7.52
C ASN A 34 -4.05 4.14 -8.57
N ASN A 35 -4.22 3.77 -9.82
CA ASN A 35 -3.50 4.35 -10.93
C ASN A 35 -4.24 5.59 -11.44
N ILE A 36 -3.51 6.67 -11.57
CA ILE A 36 -4.00 7.89 -12.21
C ILE A 36 -3.40 7.97 -13.61
N LEU A 37 -4.22 7.68 -14.61
CA LEU A 37 -3.81 7.57 -16.01
C LEU A 37 -3.83 8.94 -16.67
N THR A 38 -2.77 9.73 -16.45
CA THR A 38 -2.67 11.11 -16.97
C THR A 38 -2.45 11.20 -18.47
N SER A 39 -2.12 10.09 -19.12
CA SER A 39 -2.03 10.02 -20.60
C SER A 39 -3.40 9.91 -21.28
N PHE A 40 -4.46 9.73 -20.49
CA PHE A 40 -5.84 9.59 -20.96
C PHE A 40 -6.72 10.53 -20.14
N GLU A 41 -6.94 11.72 -20.65
CA GLU A 41 -7.83 12.68 -20.00
C GLU A 41 -9.27 12.49 -20.53
N SER A 42 -10.22 12.58 -19.63
CA SER A 42 -11.65 12.61 -19.95
C SER A 42 -12.01 13.89 -20.71
N ARG A 43 -13.21 13.95 -21.28
CA ARG A 43 -13.71 15.14 -21.97
C ARG A 43 -13.71 16.41 -21.12
N ALA A 44 -13.73 16.28 -19.79
CA ALA A 44 -13.67 17.41 -18.86
C ALA A 44 -12.24 17.72 -18.37
N GLY A 45 -11.20 17.09 -18.94
CA GLY A 45 -9.80 17.30 -18.55
C GLY A 45 -9.39 16.58 -17.26
N TYR A 46 -10.18 15.60 -16.81
CA TYR A 46 -9.80 14.77 -15.66
C TYR A 46 -9.06 13.52 -16.11
N PRO A 47 -8.05 13.07 -15.36
CA PRO A 47 -7.40 11.79 -15.63
C PRO A 47 -8.41 10.63 -15.48
N ILE A 48 -8.14 9.52 -16.13
CA ILE A 48 -8.86 8.27 -15.88
C ILE A 48 -8.29 7.65 -14.62
N TYR A 49 -9.15 7.29 -13.67
CA TYR A 49 -8.78 6.57 -12.46
C TYR A 49 -8.99 5.07 -12.65
N ASP A 50 -7.96 4.29 -12.36
CA ASP A 50 -8.03 2.82 -12.34
C ASP A 50 -7.81 2.34 -10.90
N HIS A 51 -8.89 1.90 -10.27
CA HIS A 51 -8.94 1.41 -8.90
C HIS A 51 -8.85 -0.12 -8.90
N ASN A 52 -7.68 -0.67 -8.63
CA ASN A 52 -7.55 -2.10 -8.40
C ASN A 52 -7.85 -2.43 -6.94
N GLN A 53 -8.86 -3.26 -6.72
CA GLN A 53 -9.47 -3.49 -5.43
C GLN A 53 -8.64 -4.46 -4.56
N VAL A 54 -8.61 -4.18 -3.26
CA VAL A 54 -8.17 -5.09 -2.23
C VAL A 54 -9.05 -6.35 -2.17
N SER A 55 -8.51 -7.45 -1.70
CA SER A 55 -9.27 -8.68 -1.45
C SER A 55 -9.69 -8.80 0.01
N ALA A 56 -10.97 -9.09 0.24
CA ALA A 56 -11.47 -9.42 1.58
C ALA A 56 -10.96 -10.77 2.09
N GLY A 57 -10.51 -11.66 1.21
CA GLY A 57 -9.96 -12.97 1.53
C GLY A 57 -8.43 -13.00 1.64
N GLY A 58 -7.77 -11.85 1.49
CA GLY A 58 -6.32 -11.73 1.54
C GLY A 58 -5.58 -12.48 0.45
N ALA A 59 -4.32 -12.81 0.72
CA ALA A 59 -3.50 -13.61 -0.16
C ALA A 59 -4.00 -15.07 -0.14
N TRP A 60 -4.80 -15.46 -1.13
CA TRP A 60 -5.21 -16.84 -1.36
C TRP A 60 -5.87 -17.52 -0.16
N TRP A 61 -6.64 -16.78 0.63
CA TRP A 61 -7.43 -17.27 1.79
C TRP A 61 -6.59 -17.75 2.98
N ASN A 62 -5.28 -17.56 2.93
CA ASN A 62 -4.34 -18.07 3.95
C ASN A 62 -3.69 -16.96 4.77
N SER A 63 -4.01 -15.70 4.49
CA SER A 63 -3.40 -14.55 5.15
C SER A 63 -4.45 -13.52 5.56
N HIS A 64 -4.19 -12.84 6.66
CA HIS A 64 -4.93 -11.64 7.07
C HIS A 64 -4.44 -10.37 6.33
N LEU A 65 -3.40 -10.52 5.49
CA LEU A 65 -2.87 -9.49 4.62
C LEU A 65 -3.08 -9.83 3.15
N ASN A 66 -3.31 -8.83 2.35
CA ASN A 66 -3.17 -8.89 0.91
C ASN A 66 -1.69 -8.94 0.52
N PRO A 67 -1.33 -9.42 -0.68
CA PRO A 67 0.07 -9.58 -1.10
C PRO A 67 0.91 -8.31 -1.08
N ASP A 68 0.28 -7.15 -1.09
CA ASP A 68 0.93 -5.84 -0.98
C ASP A 68 1.02 -5.30 0.45
N GLY A 69 0.60 -6.08 1.46
CA GLY A 69 0.65 -5.73 2.87
C GLY A 69 -0.54 -4.90 3.37
N VAL A 70 -1.55 -4.66 2.54
CA VAL A 70 -2.82 -4.08 2.99
C VAL A 70 -3.63 -5.14 3.72
N PRO A 71 -4.27 -4.83 4.87
CA PRO A 71 -5.16 -5.77 5.54
C PRO A 71 -6.28 -6.28 4.62
N ASN A 72 -6.85 -7.43 4.95
CA ASN A 72 -8.07 -7.90 4.30
C ASN A 72 -9.16 -6.85 4.43
N GLY A 73 -9.82 -6.52 3.34
CA GLY A 73 -10.76 -5.41 3.37
C GLY A 73 -11.51 -5.21 2.06
N TYR A 74 -12.09 -4.05 1.97
CA TYR A 74 -12.85 -3.59 0.81
C TYR A 74 -12.78 -2.07 0.68
N MET A 75 -13.15 -1.56 -0.47
CA MET A 75 -13.19 -0.12 -0.72
C MET A 75 -14.63 0.39 -0.63
N ILE A 76 -14.79 1.57 -0.07
CA ILE A 76 -16.05 2.30 -0.07
C ILE A 76 -15.93 3.47 -1.04
N TYR A 77 -16.94 3.64 -1.87
CA TYR A 77 -17.04 4.72 -2.85
C TYR A 77 -18.31 5.50 -2.65
N ASN A 78 -18.19 6.79 -2.40
CA ASN A 78 -19.32 7.69 -2.26
C ASN A 78 -19.62 8.35 -3.60
N ILE A 79 -20.83 8.13 -4.11
CA ILE A 79 -21.29 8.69 -5.39
C ILE A 79 -22.31 9.78 -5.09
N SER A 80 -22.06 10.97 -5.62
CA SER A 80 -22.99 12.10 -5.56
C SER A 80 -23.40 12.52 -6.98
N GLY A 81 -24.67 12.33 -7.31
CA GLY A 81 -25.14 12.53 -8.68
C GLY A 81 -24.43 11.61 -9.67
N ASN A 82 -23.68 12.18 -10.61
CA ASN A 82 -22.92 11.48 -11.64
C ASN A 82 -21.39 11.55 -11.38
N SER A 83 -20.96 11.87 -10.16
CA SER A 83 -19.56 11.98 -9.80
C SER A 83 -19.23 11.10 -8.60
N LEU A 84 -18.04 10.51 -8.64
CA LEU A 84 -17.45 9.84 -7.49
C LEU A 84 -16.76 10.92 -6.64
N SER A 85 -17.29 11.17 -5.44
CA SER A 85 -16.86 12.30 -4.59
C SER A 85 -15.74 11.91 -3.63
N GLU A 86 -15.78 10.68 -3.11
CA GLU A 86 -14.85 10.20 -2.10
C GLU A 86 -14.70 8.69 -2.20
N TRP A 87 -13.52 8.19 -1.83
CA TRP A 87 -13.30 6.75 -1.63
C TRP A 87 -12.28 6.52 -0.53
N TYR A 88 -12.39 5.38 0.14
CA TYR A 88 -11.47 4.98 1.19
C TYR A 88 -11.50 3.46 1.42
N PHE A 89 -10.39 2.95 1.93
CA PHE A 89 -10.24 1.56 2.35
C PHE A 89 -10.98 1.31 3.67
N LYS A 90 -11.51 0.10 3.84
CA LYS A 90 -12.06 -0.39 5.09
C LYS A 90 -11.63 -1.83 5.32
N ALA A 91 -10.98 -2.10 6.47
CA ALA A 91 -10.59 -3.45 6.86
C ALA A 91 -11.81 -4.29 7.25
N THR A 92 -11.75 -5.61 7.02
CA THR A 92 -12.75 -6.57 7.51
C THR A 92 -12.63 -6.82 9.00
N ASP A 93 -11.45 -6.63 9.59
CA ASP A 93 -11.24 -6.68 11.02
C ASP A 93 -11.76 -5.39 11.67
N GLN A 94 -12.66 -5.54 12.63
CA GLN A 94 -13.26 -4.39 13.34
C GLN A 94 -12.25 -3.56 14.13
N GLN A 95 -11.17 -4.16 14.61
CA GLN A 95 -10.10 -3.43 15.31
C GLN A 95 -9.31 -2.51 14.38
N LEU A 96 -9.36 -2.79 13.08
CA LEU A 96 -8.65 -2.05 12.03
C LEU A 96 -9.58 -1.21 11.16
N GLU A 97 -10.86 -1.13 11.49
CA GLU A 97 -11.89 -0.51 10.64
C GLU A 97 -11.51 0.90 10.14
N ASN A 98 -10.82 1.67 10.98
CA ASN A 98 -10.37 3.03 10.66
C ASN A 98 -8.87 3.12 10.39
N CYS A 99 -8.18 1.97 10.27
CA CYS A 99 -6.75 1.94 9.98
C CYS A 99 -6.52 2.16 8.49
N GLN A 100 -5.84 3.25 8.14
CA GLN A 100 -5.49 3.59 6.75
C GLN A 100 -3.99 3.55 6.49
N LEU A 101 -3.20 3.41 7.56
CA LEU A 101 -1.75 3.41 7.45
C LEU A 101 -1.10 2.54 8.52
N ARG A 102 0.09 2.05 8.23
CA ARG A 102 0.95 1.31 9.15
C ARG A 102 2.33 1.93 9.19
N ILE A 103 2.92 1.98 10.37
CA ILE A 103 4.26 2.53 10.57
C ILE A 103 5.18 1.40 11.02
N TYR A 104 6.31 1.25 10.34
CA TYR A 104 7.35 0.27 10.62
C TYR A 104 8.61 0.94 11.12
N ASP A 105 9.32 0.28 12.02
CA ASP A 105 10.72 0.60 12.32
C ASP A 105 11.62 -0.08 11.28
N GLY A 106 12.41 0.69 10.55
CA GLY A 106 13.33 0.16 9.55
C GLY A 106 14.45 -0.72 10.11
N ALA A 107 14.72 -0.65 11.41
CA ALA A 107 15.69 -1.53 12.12
C ALA A 107 15.04 -2.79 12.67
N GLU A 108 13.71 -2.89 12.68
CA GLU A 108 12.99 -4.06 13.22
C GLU A 108 13.44 -5.33 12.49
N LYS A 109 13.63 -6.38 13.28
CA LYS A 109 14.03 -7.69 12.78
C LYS A 109 12.83 -8.64 12.90
N TYR A 110 12.44 -9.17 11.79
CA TYR A 110 11.36 -10.13 11.67
C TYR A 110 11.96 -11.53 11.69
N ASN A 111 11.61 -12.32 12.69
CA ASN A 111 12.02 -13.71 12.79
C ASN A 111 11.08 -14.57 11.97
N THR A 112 11.66 -15.47 11.18
CA THR A 112 10.88 -16.54 10.56
C THR A 112 10.72 -17.68 11.53
N THR A 113 9.53 -18.27 11.61
CA THR A 113 9.23 -19.45 12.44
C THR A 113 9.52 -20.73 11.69
N SER A 114 9.72 -20.66 10.40
CA SER A 114 9.92 -21.80 9.52
C SER A 114 11.26 -22.48 9.75
N SER A 115 11.23 -23.76 10.10
CA SER A 115 12.42 -24.59 10.38
C SER A 115 13.40 -24.68 9.20
N TRP A 116 12.94 -24.51 7.97
CA TRP A 116 13.77 -24.57 6.76
C TRP A 116 14.54 -23.26 6.46
N LEU A 117 14.11 -22.15 7.05
CA LEU A 117 14.86 -20.89 7.05
C LEU A 117 15.77 -20.72 8.25
N SER A 118 15.80 -21.70 9.13
CA SER A 118 16.46 -21.84 10.44
C SER A 118 17.29 -20.60 10.84
N GLY A 119 16.67 -19.72 11.63
CA GLY A 119 17.35 -18.57 12.22
C GLY A 119 17.60 -17.38 11.29
N LYS A 120 17.08 -17.36 10.06
CA LYS A 120 17.14 -16.15 9.23
C LYS A 120 16.21 -15.09 9.79
N GLN A 121 16.78 -13.92 9.98
CA GLN A 121 16.05 -12.72 10.32
C GLN A 121 15.94 -11.84 9.07
N TYR A 122 14.75 -11.35 8.82
CA TYR A 122 14.50 -10.36 7.77
C TYR A 122 14.32 -8.99 8.40
N SER A 123 14.83 -7.98 7.75
CA SER A 123 14.58 -6.58 8.08
C SER A 123 14.53 -5.78 6.79
N TRP A 124 14.03 -4.56 6.86
CA TRP A 124 14.09 -3.65 5.72
C TRP A 124 15.52 -3.46 5.20
N ALA A 125 16.51 -3.48 6.09
CA ALA A 125 17.94 -3.38 5.73
C ALA A 125 18.46 -4.61 4.99
N THR A 126 18.05 -5.83 5.40
CA THR A 126 18.50 -7.07 4.74
C THR A 126 17.82 -7.36 3.42
N MET A 127 16.73 -6.66 3.13
CA MET A 127 15.91 -6.85 1.93
C MET A 127 16.16 -5.75 0.88
N VAL A 128 17.15 -4.88 1.08
CA VAL A 128 17.46 -3.74 0.20
C VAL A 128 17.57 -4.15 -1.27
N ASP A 129 18.31 -5.21 -1.56
CA ASP A 129 18.54 -5.67 -2.93
C ASP A 129 17.24 -6.21 -3.59
N GLU A 130 16.39 -6.86 -2.81
CA GLU A 130 15.12 -7.40 -3.29
C GLU A 130 14.00 -6.35 -3.36
N MET A 131 14.13 -5.31 -2.56
CA MET A 131 13.15 -4.22 -2.50
C MET A 131 13.45 -3.07 -3.45
N SER A 132 14.61 -3.03 -4.07
CA SER A 132 15.05 -1.99 -5.00
C SER A 132 15.13 -0.59 -4.36
N PHE A 133 15.40 -0.51 -3.07
CA PHE A 133 15.47 0.76 -2.35
C PHE A 133 16.76 1.54 -2.61
N GLY A 134 17.86 0.86 -2.87
CA GLY A 134 19.18 1.50 -3.02
C GLY A 134 19.74 2.17 -1.75
N GLU A 135 18.96 2.21 -0.66
CA GLU A 135 19.31 2.85 0.62
C GLU A 135 19.02 1.92 1.79
N THR A 136 19.79 2.04 2.85
CA THR A 136 19.46 1.38 4.11
C THR A 136 18.32 2.13 4.81
N LEU A 137 17.31 1.42 5.27
CA LEU A 137 16.19 2.00 5.98
C LEU A 137 16.28 1.85 7.51
N THR A 138 17.41 1.39 8.01
CA THR A 138 17.63 1.10 9.43
C THR A 138 17.43 2.33 10.33
N ASP A 139 17.79 3.51 9.83
CA ASP A 139 17.68 4.80 10.51
C ASP A 139 16.36 5.52 10.23
N LYS A 140 15.38 4.83 9.63
CA LYS A 140 14.12 5.43 9.19
C LYS A 140 12.90 4.75 9.84
N TYR A 141 11.84 5.52 9.99
CA TYR A 141 10.48 5.00 10.11
C TYR A 141 9.84 5.00 8.73
N ILE A 142 9.17 3.90 8.41
CA ILE A 142 8.55 3.66 7.10
C ILE A 142 7.05 3.65 7.31
N VAL A 143 6.34 4.41 6.51
CA VAL A 143 4.87 4.53 6.56
C VAL A 143 4.29 3.96 5.28
N LYS A 144 3.44 2.94 5.42
CA LYS A 144 2.59 2.44 4.34
C LYS A 144 1.21 3.06 4.45
N VAL A 145 0.73 3.63 3.37
CA VAL A 145 -0.67 4.10 3.25
C VAL A 145 -1.42 3.12 2.37
N PHE A 146 -2.55 2.59 2.86
CA PHE A 146 -3.19 1.42 2.25
C PHE A 146 -3.85 1.73 0.90
N ASP A 147 -4.44 2.89 0.76
CA ASP A 147 -5.23 3.28 -0.41
C ASP A 147 -4.58 4.40 -1.24
N ALA A 148 -3.28 4.61 -1.11
CA ALA A 148 -2.63 5.73 -1.75
C ALA A 148 -2.54 5.58 -3.28
N ASP A 149 -2.71 6.70 -3.96
CA ASP A 149 -2.38 6.90 -5.36
C ASP A 149 -1.06 7.69 -5.53
N SER A 150 -0.66 7.94 -6.77
CA SER A 150 0.62 8.58 -7.06
C SER A 150 0.63 10.11 -6.86
N LYS A 151 -0.51 10.77 -6.63
CA LYS A 151 -0.62 12.23 -6.72
C LYS A 151 -1.34 12.91 -5.56
N ASN A 152 -2.39 12.30 -5.05
CA ASN A 152 -3.35 12.97 -4.18
C ASN A 152 -3.08 12.77 -2.69
N TRP A 153 -1.97 12.12 -2.35
CA TRP A 153 -1.61 11.82 -0.99
C TRP A 153 -0.32 12.51 -0.56
N THR A 154 -0.36 13.08 0.63
CA THR A 154 0.81 13.56 1.36
C THR A 154 0.86 12.93 2.74
N VAL A 155 2.06 12.72 3.27
CA VAL A 155 2.25 12.18 4.62
C VAL A 155 3.19 13.09 5.38
N GLU A 156 2.82 13.41 6.60
CA GLU A 156 3.61 14.27 7.49
C GLU A 156 3.68 13.67 8.91
N LEU A 157 4.78 13.92 9.60
CA LEU A 157 4.93 13.70 11.02
C LEU A 157 4.67 15.02 11.76
N GLU A 158 3.83 14.97 12.79
CA GLU A 158 3.61 16.11 13.69
C GLU A 158 4.10 15.77 15.09
N GLN A 159 4.95 16.63 15.67
CA GLN A 159 5.43 16.55 17.03
C GLN A 159 5.72 17.96 17.57
N ASP A 160 5.30 18.26 18.80
CA ASP A 160 5.47 19.58 19.44
C ASP A 160 4.94 20.74 18.56
N GLY A 161 3.87 20.52 17.81
CA GLY A 161 3.28 21.50 16.87
C GLY A 161 4.11 21.73 15.59
N LYS A 162 5.18 20.99 15.42
CA LYS A 162 6.00 21.04 14.19
C LYS A 162 5.61 19.91 13.26
N LYS A 163 5.49 20.24 11.98
CA LYS A 163 5.18 19.29 10.91
C LYS A 163 6.42 19.04 10.04
N VAL A 164 6.72 17.78 9.82
CA VAL A 164 7.82 17.33 8.97
C VAL A 164 7.22 16.47 7.85
N PRO A 165 7.32 16.90 6.58
CA PRO A 165 6.84 16.08 5.47
C PRO A 165 7.70 14.83 5.35
N LEU A 166 7.05 13.67 5.08
CA LEU A 166 7.72 12.44 4.79
C LEU A 166 8.08 12.37 3.30
N THR A 167 9.18 11.69 3.01
CA THR A 167 9.63 11.44 1.65
C THR A 167 8.93 10.22 1.09
N ARG A 168 8.27 10.35 -0.07
CA ARG A 168 7.68 9.20 -0.76
C ARG A 168 8.77 8.35 -1.39
N VAL A 169 8.59 7.03 -1.32
CA VAL A 169 9.45 6.08 -2.01
C VAL A 169 9.14 6.09 -3.50
N ASN A 170 10.16 6.25 -4.33
CA ASN A 170 10.02 6.34 -5.79
C ASN A 170 10.07 4.98 -6.51
N SER A 171 10.24 3.89 -5.77
CA SER A 171 10.37 2.55 -6.31
C SER A 171 9.23 1.65 -5.85
N ASN A 172 8.89 0.66 -6.67
CA ASN A 172 8.00 -0.41 -6.25
C ASN A 172 8.74 -1.33 -5.26
N ILE A 173 8.20 -1.49 -4.06
CA ILE A 173 8.78 -2.32 -3.01
C ILE A 173 7.79 -3.35 -2.48
N TYR A 174 8.30 -4.45 -1.93
CA TYR A 174 7.52 -5.41 -1.20
C TYR A 174 7.21 -4.90 0.21
N ASP A 175 6.05 -5.27 0.74
CA ASP A 175 5.78 -5.14 2.17
C ASP A 175 6.58 -6.17 2.96
N ILE A 176 7.23 -5.73 4.06
CA ILE A 176 8.04 -6.62 4.88
C ILE A 176 7.21 -7.74 5.52
N CYS A 177 6.01 -7.43 5.96
CA CYS A 177 5.14 -8.40 6.62
C CYS A 177 4.69 -9.50 5.66
N THR A 178 4.26 -9.13 4.45
CA THR A 178 3.90 -10.14 3.43
C THR A 178 5.10 -10.92 2.93
N TYR A 179 6.26 -10.29 2.87
CA TYR A 179 7.50 -10.96 2.49
C TYR A 179 7.87 -12.05 3.51
N VAL A 180 7.89 -11.72 4.79
CA VAL A 180 8.19 -12.67 5.87
C VAL A 180 7.11 -13.77 5.93
N TYR A 181 5.85 -13.40 5.84
CA TYR A 181 4.75 -14.35 5.82
C TYR A 181 4.85 -15.36 4.66
N ALA A 182 5.19 -14.89 3.47
CA ALA A 182 5.38 -15.75 2.31
C ALA A 182 6.52 -16.77 2.53
N TYR A 183 7.61 -16.35 3.17
CA TYR A 183 8.70 -17.25 3.52
C TYR A 183 8.34 -18.26 4.62
N ASP A 184 7.57 -17.84 5.62
CA ASP A 184 7.18 -18.71 6.72
C ASP A 184 6.14 -19.77 6.30
N THR A 185 5.23 -19.41 5.41
CA THR A 185 4.11 -20.27 5.00
C THR A 185 4.51 -21.28 3.93
N TYR A 186 5.43 -20.92 3.03
CA TYR A 186 5.76 -21.73 1.85
C TYR A 186 7.24 -22.10 1.79
N PRO A 187 7.61 -23.31 2.26
CA PRO A 187 8.98 -23.79 2.16
C PRO A 187 9.44 -23.92 0.70
N LEU A 188 10.59 -23.34 0.39
CA LEU A 188 11.21 -23.35 -0.94
C LEU A 188 11.69 -24.73 -1.45
N SER A 189 11.30 -25.82 -0.80
CA SER A 189 11.83 -27.17 -1.04
C SER A 189 11.36 -27.85 -2.33
N SER A 190 10.40 -27.25 -3.04
CA SER A 190 9.95 -27.81 -4.32
C SER A 190 9.82 -26.75 -5.41
N SER A 191 9.99 -27.17 -6.67
CA SER A 191 9.81 -26.30 -7.85
C SER A 191 8.37 -25.73 -7.97
N TYR A 192 7.40 -26.40 -7.37
CA TYR A 192 6.01 -25.96 -7.31
C TYR A 192 5.85 -24.70 -6.44
N HIS A 193 6.55 -24.63 -5.32
CA HIS A 193 6.44 -23.51 -4.38
C HIS A 193 7.08 -22.21 -4.87
N LYS A 194 8.03 -22.26 -5.79
CA LYS A 194 8.62 -21.03 -6.37
C LYS A 194 7.61 -20.15 -7.09
N ASN A 195 6.64 -20.75 -7.76
CA ASN A 195 5.59 -20.03 -8.48
C ASN A 195 4.47 -19.57 -7.54
N GLU A 196 4.12 -20.38 -6.53
CA GLU A 196 3.11 -20.02 -5.52
C GLU A 196 3.60 -18.86 -4.66
N TYR A 197 4.85 -18.87 -4.24
CA TYR A 197 5.48 -17.82 -3.45
C TYR A 197 5.33 -16.42 -4.05
N SER A 198 5.40 -16.28 -5.37
CA SER A 198 5.23 -14.98 -6.04
C SER A 198 3.82 -14.41 -5.90
N ARG A 199 2.82 -15.23 -5.55
CA ARG A 199 1.43 -14.81 -5.36
C ARG A 199 1.17 -14.16 -4.02
N TYR A 200 2.07 -14.36 -3.03
CA TYR A 200 1.91 -13.86 -1.66
C TYR A 200 2.60 -12.53 -1.42
N LYS A 201 3.29 -12.01 -2.40
CA LYS A 201 3.95 -10.72 -2.31
C LYS A 201 3.85 -9.95 -3.62
N VAL A 202 3.43 -8.72 -3.53
CA VAL A 202 3.32 -7.79 -4.66
C VAL A 202 4.00 -6.48 -4.29
N LYS A 203 4.75 -5.92 -5.21
CA LYS A 203 5.39 -4.61 -5.02
C LYS A 203 4.40 -3.49 -5.27
N ASN A 204 4.45 -2.45 -4.45
CA ASN A 204 3.76 -1.18 -4.71
C ASN A 204 4.57 0.04 -4.30
N THR A 205 4.06 1.25 -4.56
CA THR A 205 4.72 2.54 -4.27
C THR A 205 4.07 3.31 -3.13
N ASN A 206 3.21 2.68 -2.34
CA ASN A 206 2.42 3.35 -1.30
C ASN A 206 3.17 3.48 0.02
N TYR A 207 4.46 3.87 -0.07
CA TYR A 207 5.35 4.01 1.07
C TYR A 207 5.98 5.39 1.14
N TRP A 208 6.14 5.86 2.37
CA TRP A 208 6.89 7.06 2.73
C TRP A 208 7.87 6.74 3.84
N TYR A 209 8.87 7.57 4.03
CA TYR A 209 9.80 7.43 5.14
C TYR A 209 10.19 8.77 5.75
N VAL A 210 10.64 8.72 6.99
CA VAL A 210 11.22 9.83 7.74
C VAL A 210 12.41 9.33 8.54
N ASP A 211 13.46 10.17 8.68
CA ASP A 211 14.61 9.85 9.51
C ASP A 211 14.21 9.77 10.99
N LYS A 212 14.69 8.76 11.71
CA LYS A 212 14.45 8.58 13.15
C LYS A 212 14.89 9.78 13.99
N SER A 213 15.93 10.51 13.53
CA SER A 213 16.40 11.73 14.16
C SER A 213 15.39 12.88 14.17
N LYS A 214 14.30 12.77 13.41
CA LYS A 214 13.24 13.77 13.34
C LYS A 214 12.12 13.56 14.35
N ILE A 215 12.14 12.45 15.09
CA ILE A 215 11.10 12.07 16.04
C ILE A 215 11.70 11.67 17.38
N ASP A 216 11.14 12.19 18.47
CA ASP A 216 11.42 11.76 19.83
C ASP A 216 10.25 10.88 20.33
N LEU A 217 10.46 9.57 20.39
CA LEU A 217 9.43 8.61 20.80
C LEU A 217 9.00 8.75 22.28
N ASN A 218 9.74 9.53 23.09
CA ASN A 218 9.36 9.80 24.49
C ASN A 218 8.31 10.92 24.62
N LYS A 219 8.00 11.59 23.51
CA LYS A 219 7.00 12.64 23.43
C LYS A 219 5.81 12.17 22.60
N GLU A 220 4.71 12.89 22.71
CA GLU A 220 3.56 12.68 21.81
C GLU A 220 3.94 13.02 20.38
N TRP A 221 3.54 12.16 19.48
CA TRP A 221 3.74 12.31 18.04
C TRP A 221 2.60 11.65 17.26
N VAL A 222 2.39 12.11 16.06
CA VAL A 222 1.41 11.50 15.15
C VAL A 222 1.89 11.58 13.72
N VAL A 223 1.74 10.49 12.98
CA VAL A 223 1.83 10.50 11.51
C VAL A 223 0.44 10.74 10.96
N ARG A 224 0.37 11.65 10.01
CA ARG A 224 -0.85 12.08 9.35
C ARG A 224 -0.74 11.80 7.86
N ALA A 225 -1.57 10.92 7.34
CA ALA A 225 -1.74 10.72 5.91
C ALA A 225 -2.94 11.55 5.44
N ILE A 226 -2.75 12.37 4.43
CA ILE A 226 -3.73 13.34 3.94
C ILE A 226 -4.07 13.00 2.51
N HIS A 227 -5.31 12.62 2.27
CA HIS A 227 -5.88 12.44 0.94
C HIS A 227 -6.55 13.74 0.50
N THR A 228 -6.09 14.31 -0.59
CA THR A 228 -6.77 15.45 -1.23
C THR A 228 -7.76 14.91 -2.23
N GLN A 229 -9.03 15.06 -1.91
CA GLN A 229 -10.13 14.63 -2.78
C GLN A 229 -10.20 15.51 -4.05
N ARG A 230 -10.93 15.05 -5.03
CA ARG A 230 -11.05 15.72 -6.32
C ARG A 230 -11.64 17.14 -6.24
N ASP A 231 -12.55 17.39 -5.31
CA ASP A 231 -13.15 18.70 -5.06
C ASP A 231 -12.23 19.65 -4.25
N GLY A 232 -11.03 19.18 -3.90
CA GLY A 232 -10.07 19.89 -3.08
C GLY A 232 -10.27 19.71 -1.57
N SER A 233 -11.32 19.03 -1.13
CA SER A 233 -11.47 18.66 0.27
C SER A 233 -10.37 17.68 0.70
N LYS A 234 -10.09 17.62 2.01
CA LYS A 234 -9.04 16.79 2.56
C LYS A 234 -9.59 15.86 3.62
N THR A 235 -9.24 14.60 3.51
CA THR A 235 -9.49 13.59 4.54
C THR A 235 -8.15 13.21 5.17
N GLU A 236 -8.10 13.21 6.51
CA GLU A 236 -6.90 12.93 7.28
C GLU A 236 -7.02 11.63 8.05
N TYR A 237 -5.98 10.83 8.00
CA TYR A 237 -5.87 9.56 8.72
C TYR A 237 -4.64 9.61 9.62
N LEU A 238 -4.82 9.24 10.89
CA LEU A 238 -3.83 9.44 11.94
C LEU A 238 -3.32 8.09 12.47
N CYS A 239 -2.02 8.01 12.75
CA CYS A 239 -1.42 6.88 13.43
C CYS A 239 -0.27 7.35 14.32
N SER A 240 -0.26 6.88 15.58
CA SER A 240 0.80 7.15 16.55
C SER A 240 1.41 5.86 17.13
N LYS A 241 1.25 4.75 16.42
CA LYS A 241 1.77 3.43 16.81
C LYS A 241 2.78 2.93 15.79
N ILE A 242 3.97 2.51 16.25
CA ILE A 242 4.91 1.73 15.46
C ILE A 242 4.51 0.27 15.61
N HIS A 243 4.28 -0.40 14.49
CA HIS A 243 3.86 -1.80 14.44
C HIS A 243 5.08 -2.71 14.49
N LYS A 244 5.04 -3.74 15.34
CA LYS A 244 6.09 -4.72 15.53
C LYS A 244 5.59 -6.09 15.07
N GLY A 245 6.45 -6.81 14.34
CA GLY A 245 6.06 -8.10 13.79
C GLY A 245 5.05 -8.03 12.66
N TYR A 246 4.77 -9.16 12.02
CA TYR A 246 3.79 -9.22 10.92
C TYR A 246 2.36 -9.56 11.39
N ASP A 247 2.19 -10.02 12.63
CA ASP A 247 0.90 -10.32 13.25
C ASP A 247 0.31 -9.15 14.05
N GLU A 248 1.05 -8.05 14.18
CA GLU A 248 0.60 -6.87 14.90
C GLU A 248 -0.12 -5.89 13.96
N PHE A 249 -1.36 -5.63 14.26
CA PHE A 249 -2.19 -4.62 13.64
C PHE A 249 -2.61 -3.54 14.63
#